data_dc8973ec4171dba3475ce2d4c99c2a0b
#
_entry.id   dc8973ec4171dba3475ce2d4c99c2a0b
#
_cell.length_a   1.000
_cell.length_b   1.000
_cell.length_c   1.000
_cell.angle_alpha   90.00
_cell.angle_beta   90.00
_cell.angle_gamma   90.00
#
_symmetry.space_group_name_H-M   'P 1'
#
loop_
_entity.id
_entity.type
_entity.pdbx_description
1 polymer ?
#
loop_
_entity_poly.entity_id
_entity_poly.type
_entity_poly.pdbx_seq_one_letter_code
_entity_poly.pdbx_strand_id
1 'polypeptide(L)'
;WILNNIDDFVSQLGFGFTYVGNEYKIKLDDRYNYIDLLLFNIEYNCYIVIELKVTELKKEHIGQIQVYMNYIDENIKKFNQDTTIGIIICKQDNKYVIKYCSDDRIIAREYQLV
;
A
#
# COMPACT_ATOMS: atom_id res chain seq x y z
N TRP A 1 0.47 10.39 -11.64
CA TRP A 1 1.23 9.87 -10.48
C TRP A 1 1.58 8.39 -10.67
N ILE A 2 1.86 7.68 -9.60
CA ILE A 2 2.21 6.26 -9.62
C ILE A 2 1.23 5.44 -10.47
N LEU A 3 -0.06 5.77 -10.42
CA LEU A 3 -1.09 5.02 -11.16
C LEU A 3 -0.90 5.07 -12.68
N ASN A 4 -0.19 6.06 -13.20
CA ASN A 4 0.11 6.14 -14.62
C ASN A 4 1.22 5.19 -15.04
N ASN A 5 2.00 4.69 -14.07
CA ASN A 5 3.16 3.82 -14.29
C ASN A 5 3.20 2.70 -13.26
N ILE A 6 2.06 2.03 -13.08
CA ILE A 6 1.94 0.98 -12.05
C ILE A 6 2.95 -0.13 -12.25
N ASP A 7 3.15 -0.56 -13.48
CA ASP A 7 4.09 -1.66 -13.77
C ASP A 7 5.51 -1.29 -13.36
N ASP A 8 5.94 -0.07 -13.67
CA ASP A 8 7.27 0.41 -13.29
C ASP A 8 7.39 0.50 -11.76
N PHE A 9 6.36 1.05 -11.11
CA PHE A 9 6.36 1.17 -9.67
C PHE A 9 6.45 -0.19 -8.99
N VAL A 10 5.63 -1.14 -9.43
CA VAL A 10 5.60 -2.49 -8.85
C VAL A 10 6.95 -3.18 -9.03
N SER A 11 7.58 -3.02 -10.21
CA SER A 11 8.89 -3.63 -10.45
C SER A 11 9.98 -3.04 -9.56
N GLN A 12 9.87 -1.77 -9.19
CA GLN A 12 10.82 -1.12 -8.27
C GLN A 12 10.67 -1.57 -6.83
N LEU A 13 9.49 -2.05 -6.44
CA LEU A 13 9.26 -2.55 -5.09
C LEU A 13 10.05 -3.83 -4.81
N GLY A 14 10.31 -4.62 -5.83
CA GLY A 14 11.06 -5.86 -5.72
C GLY A 14 10.28 -7.07 -6.20
N PHE A 15 10.76 -8.24 -5.81
CA PHE A 15 10.22 -9.51 -6.30
C PHE A 15 8.87 -9.84 -5.63
N GLY A 16 8.01 -10.42 -6.43
CA GLY A 16 6.80 -11.06 -5.93
C GLY A 16 5.56 -10.18 -5.81
N PHE A 17 5.68 -8.89 -6.08
CA PHE A 17 4.53 -7.98 -6.01
C PHE A 17 3.65 -8.11 -7.24
N THR A 18 2.35 -8.21 -7.02
CA THR A 18 1.33 -8.34 -8.07
C THR A 18 0.25 -7.30 -7.86
N TYR A 19 -0.21 -6.70 -8.94
CA TYR A 19 -1.29 -5.73 -8.91
C TYR A 19 -2.63 -6.43 -8.62
N VAL A 20 -3.39 -5.90 -7.66
CA VAL A 20 -4.76 -6.34 -7.38
C VAL A 20 -5.76 -5.29 -7.82
N GLY A 21 -5.56 -4.03 -7.44
CA GLY A 21 -6.44 -2.95 -7.84
C GLY A 21 -5.94 -1.60 -7.37
N ASN A 22 -6.49 -0.55 -7.96
CA ASN A 22 -6.26 0.83 -7.52
C ASN A 22 -7.61 1.48 -7.23
N GLU A 23 -7.60 2.48 -6.35
CA GLU A 23 -8.83 3.06 -5.84
C GLU A 23 -9.80 1.95 -5.42
N TYR A 24 -9.26 1.01 -4.64
CA TYR A 24 -9.95 -0.20 -4.25
C TYR A 24 -11.03 0.14 -3.21
N LYS A 25 -12.28 -0.09 -3.59
CA LYS A 25 -13.44 0.30 -2.79
C LYS A 25 -13.64 -0.66 -1.63
N ILE A 26 -13.73 -0.10 -0.43
CA ILE A 26 -14.07 -0.85 0.79
C ILE A 26 -15.21 -0.15 1.50
N LYS A 27 -15.94 -0.88 2.31
CA LYS A 27 -17.05 -0.32 3.08
C LYS A 27 -16.73 -0.41 4.57
N LEU A 28 -16.61 0.74 5.21
CA LEU A 28 -16.39 0.86 6.65
C LEU A 28 -17.65 1.46 7.25
N ASP A 29 -18.36 0.66 8.05
CA ASP A 29 -19.68 1.01 8.57
C ASP A 29 -20.63 1.41 7.43
N ASP A 30 -21.10 2.66 7.38
CA ASP A 30 -22.00 3.14 6.34
C ASP A 30 -21.29 3.93 5.24
N ARG A 31 -19.96 3.97 5.26
CA ARG A 31 -19.18 4.77 4.33
C ARG A 31 -18.34 3.92 3.40
N TYR A 32 -18.21 4.39 2.17
CA TYR A 32 -17.24 3.84 1.24
C TYR A 32 -15.92 4.60 1.36
N ASN A 33 -14.84 3.85 1.40
CA ASN A 33 -13.47 4.38 1.36
C ASN A 33 -12.74 3.71 0.22
N TYR A 34 -11.63 4.29 -0.18
CA TYR A 34 -10.88 3.79 -1.33
C TYR A 34 -9.41 3.68 -0.94
N ILE A 35 -8.88 2.48 -1.07
CA ILE A 35 -7.45 2.23 -0.91
C ILE A 35 -6.78 2.65 -2.21
N ASP A 36 -5.75 3.49 -2.13
CA ASP A 36 -5.09 4.02 -3.33
C ASP A 36 -4.58 2.90 -4.22
N LEU A 37 -3.88 1.93 -3.63
CA LEU A 37 -3.32 0.82 -4.39
C LEU A 37 -3.30 -0.43 -3.50
N LEU A 38 -3.80 -1.53 -4.04
CA LEU A 38 -3.77 -2.83 -3.39
C LEU A 38 -2.94 -3.79 -4.22
N LEU A 39 -1.92 -4.36 -3.60
CA LEU A 39 -1.03 -5.36 -4.21
C LEU A 39 -1.10 -6.65 -3.41
N PHE A 40 -0.56 -7.70 -3.98
CA PHE A 40 -0.31 -8.96 -3.29
C PHE A 40 1.13 -9.37 -3.52
N ASN A 41 1.79 -9.88 -2.48
CA ASN A 41 3.16 -10.38 -2.61
C ASN A 41 3.14 -11.90 -2.48
N ILE A 42 3.55 -12.60 -3.53
CA ILE A 42 3.50 -14.06 -3.57
C ILE A 42 4.56 -14.72 -2.70
N GLU A 43 5.66 -14.03 -2.44
CA GLU A 43 6.73 -14.55 -1.59
C GLU A 43 6.35 -14.45 -0.11
N TYR A 44 5.81 -13.32 0.30
CA TYR A 44 5.37 -13.11 1.68
C TYR A 44 3.97 -13.65 1.94
N ASN A 45 3.27 -14.03 0.87
CA ASN A 45 1.90 -14.57 0.93
C ASN A 45 0.96 -13.63 1.68
N CYS A 46 0.95 -12.37 1.30
CA CYS A 46 0.11 -11.36 1.96
C CYS A 46 -0.27 -10.23 1.02
N TYR A 47 -1.35 -9.54 1.38
CA TYR A 47 -1.75 -8.31 0.72
C TYR A 47 -0.90 -7.14 1.18
N ILE A 48 -0.75 -6.15 0.31
CA ILE A 48 -0.02 -4.91 0.59
C ILE A 48 -0.96 -3.74 0.29
N VAL A 49 -1.26 -2.95 1.32
CA VAL A 49 -2.03 -1.71 1.17
C VAL A 49 -1.05 -0.57 1.02
N ILE A 50 -1.18 0.20 -0.06
CA ILE A 50 -0.32 1.36 -0.31
C ILE A 50 -1.16 2.61 -0.38
N GLU A 51 -0.77 3.63 0.39
CA GLU A 51 -1.38 4.95 0.38
C GLU A 51 -0.36 6.00 -0.05
N LEU A 52 -0.77 6.86 -0.95
CA LEU A 52 0.07 7.97 -1.42
C LEU A 52 -0.37 9.26 -0.75
N LYS A 53 0.59 9.99 -0.20
CA LYS A 53 0.35 11.32 0.37
C LYS A 53 1.24 12.33 -0.34
N VAL A 54 0.66 13.49 -0.67
CA VAL A 54 1.41 14.60 -1.27
C VAL A 54 1.95 15.56 -0.21
N THR A 55 1.60 15.32 1.05
CA THR A 55 2.03 16.10 2.22
C THR A 55 2.90 15.24 3.11
N GLU A 56 3.36 15.82 4.23
CA GLU A 56 4.13 15.08 5.23
C GLU A 56 3.30 13.97 5.88
N LEU A 57 3.98 12.94 6.34
CA LEU A 57 3.36 11.87 7.10
C LEU A 57 2.81 12.41 8.43
N LYS A 58 1.56 12.06 8.73
CA LYS A 58 0.90 12.44 9.98
C LYS A 58 0.40 11.17 10.69
N LYS A 59 0.15 11.30 12.01
CA LYS A 59 -0.36 10.18 12.80
C LYS A 59 -1.68 9.64 12.26
N GLU A 60 -2.54 10.53 11.78
CA GLU A 60 -3.83 10.14 11.21
C GLU A 60 -3.66 9.23 10.01
N HIS A 61 -2.61 9.43 9.23
CA HIS A 61 -2.33 8.58 8.07
C HIS A 61 -2.01 7.16 8.51
N ILE A 62 -1.24 7.00 9.57
CA ILE A 62 -0.89 5.68 10.10
C ILE A 62 -2.14 4.98 10.65
N GLY A 63 -2.96 5.71 11.41
CA GLY A 63 -4.21 5.17 11.91
C GLY A 63 -5.13 4.72 10.79
N GLN A 64 -5.25 5.53 9.74
CA GLN A 64 -6.09 5.21 8.59
C GLN A 64 -5.62 3.95 7.86
N ILE A 65 -4.31 3.82 7.62
CA ILE A 65 -3.81 2.65 6.89
C ILE A 65 -3.98 1.38 7.73
N GLN A 66 -3.87 1.48 9.05
CA GLN A 66 -4.13 0.34 9.93
C GLN A 66 -5.58 -0.13 9.84
N VAL A 67 -6.52 0.80 9.74
CA VAL A 67 -7.94 0.46 9.51
C VAL A 67 -8.10 -0.29 8.18
N TYR A 68 -7.44 0.18 7.13
CA TYR A 68 -7.50 -0.48 5.83
C TYR A 68 -6.87 -1.87 5.87
N MET A 69 -5.73 -2.02 6.54
CA MET A 69 -5.07 -3.32 6.72
C MET A 69 -6.00 -4.30 7.43
N ASN A 70 -6.63 -3.85 8.51
CA ASN A 70 -7.57 -4.68 9.26
C ASN A 70 -8.77 -5.09 8.41
N TYR A 71 -9.28 -4.18 7.57
CA TYR A 71 -10.37 -4.50 6.66
C TYR A 71 -9.99 -5.63 5.71
N ILE A 72 -8.80 -5.55 5.12
CA ILE A 72 -8.33 -6.58 4.20
C ILE A 72 -8.17 -7.91 4.94
N ASP A 73 -7.61 -7.88 6.14
CA ASP A 73 -7.44 -9.10 6.94
C ASP A 73 -8.77 -9.75 7.31
N GLU A 74 -9.80 -8.96 7.60
CA GLU A 74 -11.09 -9.46 8.04
C GLU A 74 -12.00 -9.89 6.88
N ASN A 75 -11.87 -9.26 5.70
CA ASN A 75 -12.85 -9.42 4.64
C ASN A 75 -12.31 -10.03 3.34
N ILE A 76 -11.01 -9.92 3.09
CA ILE A 76 -10.41 -10.31 1.81
C ILE A 76 -9.40 -11.43 2.01
N LYS A 77 -8.54 -11.30 3.01
CA LYS A 77 -7.48 -12.27 3.29
C LYS A 77 -8.05 -13.65 3.58
N LYS A 78 -7.39 -14.67 3.05
CA LYS A 78 -7.71 -16.06 3.39
C LYS A 78 -6.94 -16.50 4.63
N PHE A 79 -7.44 -17.53 5.31
CA PHE A 79 -6.87 -17.96 6.59
C PHE A 79 -5.41 -18.42 6.47
N ASN A 80 -5.00 -18.92 5.31
CA ASN A 80 -3.65 -19.40 5.09
C ASN A 80 -2.69 -18.33 4.58
N GLN A 81 -3.13 -17.06 4.54
CA GLN A 81 -2.30 -15.93 4.15
C GLN A 81 -1.83 -15.18 5.39
N ASP A 82 -0.67 -14.54 5.29
CA ASP A 82 -0.13 -13.72 6.36
C ASP A 82 -0.89 -12.39 6.45
N THR A 83 -0.72 -11.69 7.57
CA THR A 83 -1.38 -10.40 7.78
C THR A 83 -0.91 -9.36 6.77
N THR A 84 -1.83 -8.47 6.43
CA THR A 84 -1.61 -7.42 5.44
C THR A 84 -0.52 -6.45 5.89
N ILE A 85 0.31 -6.03 4.93
CA ILE A 85 1.35 -5.03 5.14
C ILE A 85 0.83 -3.69 4.65
N GLY A 86 1.11 -2.62 5.40
CA GLY A 86 0.76 -1.27 5.00
C GLY A 86 1.99 -0.44 4.69
N ILE A 87 1.93 0.31 3.60
CA ILE A 87 3.01 1.19 3.16
C ILE A 87 2.43 2.57 2.86
N ILE A 88 3.03 3.61 3.44
CA ILE A 88 2.68 4.99 3.11
C ILE A 88 3.85 5.61 2.37
N ILE A 89 3.54 6.12 1.19
CA ILE A 89 4.51 6.76 0.32
C ILE A 89 4.17 8.25 0.27
N CYS A 90 5.18 9.09 0.49
CA CYS A 90 5.02 10.53 0.37
C CYS A 90 5.78 11.04 -0.84
N LYS A 91 5.19 12.00 -1.52
CA LYS A 91 5.83 12.66 -2.64
C LYS A 91 6.77 13.76 -2.12
N GLN A 92 8.03 13.71 -2.54
CA GLN A 92 9.03 14.73 -2.22
C GLN A 92 9.78 15.07 -3.50
N ASP A 93 9.64 16.32 -3.97
CA ASP A 93 10.19 16.76 -5.25
C ASP A 93 9.70 15.84 -6.38
N ASN A 94 10.61 15.20 -7.10
CA ASN A 94 10.28 14.26 -8.18
C ASN A 94 10.41 12.81 -7.74
N LYS A 95 10.29 12.54 -6.44
CA LYS A 95 10.48 11.21 -5.89
C LYS A 95 9.28 10.77 -5.08
N TYR A 96 9.06 9.47 -5.02
CA TYR A 96 8.17 8.86 -4.05
C TYR A 96 9.04 8.16 -3.01
N VAL A 97 8.82 8.49 -1.74
CA VAL A 97 9.63 7.99 -0.64
C VAL A 97 8.74 7.21 0.32
N ILE A 98 9.15 6.00 0.65
CA ILE A 98 8.44 5.22 1.67
C ILE A 98 8.72 5.86 3.03
N LYS A 99 7.67 6.37 3.67
CA LYS A 99 7.77 7.02 4.99
C LYS A 99 7.27 6.13 6.11
N TYR A 100 6.48 5.12 5.79
CA TYR A 100 5.98 4.17 6.77
C TYR A 100 5.82 2.81 6.08
N CYS A 101 6.27 1.78 6.77
CA CYS A 101 6.03 0.40 6.37
C CYS A 101 5.81 -0.41 7.64
N SER A 102 4.74 -1.19 7.66
CA SER A 102 4.38 -2.00 8.83
C SER A 102 5.24 -3.27 8.97
N ASP A 103 6.09 -3.55 7.98
CA ASP A 103 6.92 -4.76 7.96
C ASP A 103 8.31 -4.39 7.47
N ASP A 104 9.33 -4.67 8.28
CA ASP A 104 10.71 -4.30 8.00
C ASP A 104 11.39 -5.20 6.96
N ARG A 105 10.72 -6.25 6.48
CA ARG A 105 11.21 -7.04 5.34
C ARG A 105 11.22 -6.22 4.05
N ILE A 106 10.40 -5.15 3.99
CA ILE A 106 10.35 -4.26 2.84
C ILE A 106 11.26 -3.07 3.12
N ILE A 107 12.31 -2.93 2.33
CA ILE A 107 13.29 -1.88 2.52
C ILE A 107 12.76 -0.56 1.97
N ALA A 108 12.79 0.49 2.80
CA ALA A 108 12.41 1.83 2.38
C ALA A 108 13.39 2.34 1.33
N ARG A 109 12.87 2.94 0.25
CA ARG A 109 13.67 3.48 -0.84
C ARG A 109 12.93 4.60 -1.54
N GLU A 110 13.64 5.33 -2.38
CA GLU A 110 13.07 6.38 -3.20
C GLU A 110 12.72 5.82 -4.57
N TYR A 111 11.62 6.30 -5.14
CA TYR A 111 11.16 5.93 -6.47
C TYR A 111 11.11 7.17 -7.34
N GLN A 112 11.77 7.13 -8.50
CA GLN A 112 11.75 8.24 -9.42
C GLN A 112 10.42 8.32 -10.15
N LEU A 113 9.92 9.55 -10.33
CA LEU A 113 8.80 9.81 -11.21
C LEU A 113 9.32 9.83 -12.63
N VAL A 114 8.70 9.08 -13.49
CA VAL A 114 9.08 8.99 -14.91
C VAL A 114 8.08 9.75 -15.75
#